data_a6061d849605089033ddad3e98926c31
#
_entry.id   a6061d849605089033ddad3e98926c31
#
_cell.length_a   1.000
_cell.length_b   1.000
_cell.length_c   1.000
_cell.angle_alpha   90.00
_cell.angle_beta   90.00
_cell.angle_gamma   90.00
#
_symmetry.space_group_name_H-M   'P 1'
#
loop_
_entity.id
_entity.type
_entity.pdbx_description
1 polymer ?
#
loop_
_entity_poly.entity_id
_entity_poly.type
_entity_poly.pdbx_seq_one_letter_code
_entity_poly.pdbx_strand_id
1 'polypeptide(L)'
;MASPMELSCWGGDWGLPSVHRESLIVMAYASFSGAPVKVNAIDNSWRAPKGDVPVLISEDTVITQPAKILNFLRKQKYNADYELSAKQGADTLAYIALLEEKLLPAVLHTFWVEAENYCTVTKPWFASRIPFPLSLYLPGKMSREALNRILLMRGEPPLYSLSEVEAQIYRDAKECLNLLSNRLGTSQFFFGNMPTTLDAFVFGFIAPLYKVHFPRVQLQEHLKQLSNLCRFCDDILSGYFRLNVTGVSPSGQDTVDANLQKLTQLVNKESNLIEKMDDNLRKSPQHPPRKLTTLKLTATGDESSSLNRLSP
;
A
#
# COMPACT_ATOMS: atom_id res chain seq x y z
N MET A 1 9.02 15.08 23.78
CA MET A 1 9.72 14.65 22.56
C MET A 1 8.96 13.48 22.00
N ALA A 2 8.71 13.42 20.68
CA ALA A 2 8.08 12.25 20.09
C ALA A 2 9.04 11.04 20.22
N SER A 3 8.50 9.91 20.64
CA SER A 3 9.30 8.69 20.81
C SER A 3 9.88 8.25 19.48
N PRO A 4 11.11 7.73 19.46
CA PRO A 4 11.74 7.26 18.23
C PRO A 4 10.92 6.09 17.65
N MET A 5 10.52 6.22 16.39
CA MET A 5 9.88 5.15 15.62
C MET A 5 10.94 4.41 14.82
N GLU A 6 11.04 3.11 14.98
CA GLU A 6 11.97 2.26 14.24
C GLU A 6 11.22 1.31 13.30
N LEU A 7 11.61 1.31 12.02
CA LEU A 7 11.07 0.44 10.99
C LEU A 7 12.08 -0.62 10.61
N SER A 8 11.80 -1.87 10.93
CA SER A 8 12.57 -3.02 10.46
C SER A 8 12.03 -3.50 9.11
N CYS A 9 12.89 -3.59 8.10
CA CYS A 9 12.52 -3.98 6.75
C CYS A 9 13.67 -4.69 6.02
N TRP A 10 13.37 -5.35 4.90
CA TRP A 10 14.42 -5.86 4.01
C TRP A 10 15.28 -4.74 3.46
N GLY A 11 16.58 -4.99 3.35
CA GLY A 11 17.53 -4.03 2.78
C GLY A 11 17.25 -3.69 1.32
N GLY A 12 17.94 -2.66 0.83
CA GLY A 12 17.84 -2.18 -0.54
C GLY A 12 18.85 -2.82 -1.49
N ASP A 13 18.54 -2.73 -2.78
CA ASP A 13 19.42 -3.04 -3.91
C ASP A 13 18.87 -2.38 -5.17
N TRP A 14 19.62 -2.43 -6.28
CA TRP A 14 19.22 -1.87 -7.60
C TRP A 14 18.78 -0.39 -7.55
N GLY A 15 19.34 0.39 -6.62
CA GLY A 15 18.95 1.78 -6.43
C GLY A 15 17.63 1.99 -5.67
N LEU A 16 17.09 0.94 -5.06
CA LEU A 16 15.91 0.99 -4.20
C LEU A 16 16.31 1.01 -2.71
N PRO A 17 15.61 1.75 -1.86
CA PRO A 17 15.85 1.74 -0.41
C PRO A 17 15.44 0.41 0.25
N SER A 18 14.56 -0.37 -0.37
CA SER A 18 14.22 -1.75 -0.04
C SER A 18 13.78 -2.49 -1.30
N VAL A 19 14.03 -3.78 -1.38
CA VAL A 19 13.49 -4.62 -2.48
C VAL A 19 12.10 -5.15 -2.17
N HIS A 20 11.67 -5.02 -0.93
CA HIS A 20 10.40 -5.56 -0.46
C HIS A 20 9.28 -4.53 -0.65
N ARG A 21 8.27 -4.89 -1.45
CA ARG A 21 7.13 -4.04 -1.81
C ARG A 21 6.47 -3.36 -0.61
N GLU A 22 6.12 -4.13 0.40
CA GLU A 22 5.40 -3.62 1.58
C GLU A 22 6.28 -2.68 2.42
N SER A 23 7.59 -2.95 2.48
CA SER A 23 8.56 -2.04 3.12
C SER A 23 8.65 -0.71 2.37
N LEU A 24 8.67 -0.75 1.02
CA LEU A 24 8.68 0.45 0.19
C LEU A 24 7.44 1.31 0.39
N ILE A 25 6.24 0.69 0.49
CA ILE A 25 4.99 1.41 0.77
C ILE A 25 5.10 2.20 2.09
N VAL A 26 5.55 1.53 3.16
CA VAL A 26 5.67 2.17 4.48
C VAL A 26 6.75 3.26 4.47
N MET A 27 7.90 3.00 3.86
CA MET A 27 9.00 3.96 3.75
C MET A 27 8.59 5.20 2.95
N ALA A 28 7.91 5.00 1.80
CA ALA A 28 7.43 6.09 0.97
C ALA A 28 6.40 6.94 1.73
N TYR A 29 5.41 6.31 2.35
CA TYR A 29 4.41 7.03 3.13
C TYR A 29 5.03 7.80 4.31
N ALA A 30 5.95 7.19 5.04
CA ALA A 30 6.65 7.87 6.15
C ALA A 30 7.42 9.10 5.65
N SER A 31 8.09 8.97 4.50
CA SER A 31 8.81 10.08 3.87
C SER A 31 7.88 11.19 3.38
N PHE A 32 6.73 10.84 2.75
CA PHE A 32 5.74 11.80 2.27
C PHE A 32 5.06 12.57 3.41
N SER A 33 4.79 11.90 4.52
CA SER A 33 4.17 12.52 5.69
C SER A 33 5.16 13.21 6.64
N GLY A 34 6.47 13.15 6.37
CA GLY A 34 7.51 13.71 7.23
C GLY A 34 7.63 12.99 8.57
N ALA A 35 7.22 11.74 8.67
CA ALA A 35 7.34 10.95 9.89
C ALA A 35 8.81 10.63 10.20
N PRO A 36 9.31 10.90 11.42
CA PRO A 36 10.70 10.64 11.81
C PRO A 36 10.90 9.15 12.11
N VAL A 37 10.94 8.34 11.06
CA VAL A 37 11.11 6.90 11.16
C VAL A 37 12.55 6.51 10.85
N LYS A 38 13.21 5.88 11.82
CA LYS A 38 14.54 5.30 11.64
C LYS A 38 14.41 3.92 10.97
N VAL A 39 15.00 3.78 9.80
CA VAL A 39 14.95 2.52 9.03
C VAL A 39 16.09 1.61 9.44
N ASN A 40 15.76 0.40 9.87
CA ASN A 40 16.71 -0.66 10.20
C ASN A 40 16.58 -1.79 9.18
N ALA A 41 17.59 -1.92 8.31
CA ALA A 41 17.65 -3.05 7.39
C ALA A 41 17.93 -4.34 8.17
N ILE A 42 17.13 -5.37 7.94
CA ILE A 42 17.31 -6.69 8.53
C ILE A 42 17.70 -7.70 7.46
N ASP A 43 18.55 -8.64 7.84
CA ASP A 43 19.06 -9.68 6.95
C ASP A 43 18.19 -10.96 7.02
N ASN A 44 17.31 -11.07 8.00
CA ASN A 44 16.34 -12.15 8.09
C ASN A 44 15.10 -11.73 8.90
N SER A 45 13.95 -12.31 8.55
CA SER A 45 12.67 -12.05 9.22
C SER A 45 12.61 -12.49 10.68
N TRP A 46 13.52 -13.38 11.13
CA TRP A 46 13.57 -13.84 12.52
C TRP A 46 14.09 -12.77 13.48
N ARG A 47 14.80 -11.77 12.95
CA ARG A 47 15.18 -10.60 13.73
C ARG A 47 14.06 -9.58 13.85
N ALA A 48 12.98 -9.74 13.08
CA ALA A 48 11.80 -8.93 13.25
C ALA A 48 10.98 -9.44 14.46
N PRO A 49 10.47 -8.56 15.32
CA PRO A 49 9.78 -8.94 16.56
C PRO A 49 8.59 -9.89 16.40
N LYS A 50 8.00 -10.01 15.22
CA LYS A 50 6.89 -10.91 14.91
C LYS A 50 7.16 -11.85 13.73
N GLY A 51 8.42 -11.94 13.28
CA GLY A 51 8.80 -12.80 12.15
C GLY A 51 8.39 -12.30 10.77
N ASP A 52 7.62 -11.20 10.67
CA ASP A 52 7.20 -10.57 9.43
C ASP A 52 7.86 -9.20 9.25
N VAL A 53 7.98 -8.74 8.01
CA VAL A 53 8.45 -7.41 7.66
C VAL A 53 7.48 -6.80 6.63
N PRO A 54 7.25 -5.47 6.68
CA PRO A 54 7.84 -4.46 7.58
C PRO A 54 7.28 -4.49 9.01
N VAL A 55 8.11 -4.13 9.99
CA VAL A 55 7.71 -4.01 11.39
C VAL A 55 8.04 -2.60 11.88
N LEU A 56 7.03 -1.87 12.33
CA LEU A 56 7.21 -0.60 13.03
C LEU A 56 7.18 -0.83 14.54
N ILE A 57 8.20 -0.34 15.21
CA ILE A 57 8.34 -0.35 16.67
C ILE A 57 8.28 1.09 17.16
N SER A 58 7.38 1.39 18.06
CA SER A 58 7.25 2.69 18.72
C SER A 58 6.89 2.46 20.18
N GLU A 59 7.76 2.82 21.10
CA GLU A 59 7.61 2.53 22.54
C GLU A 59 7.26 1.06 22.78
N ASP A 60 6.06 0.79 23.30
CA ASP A 60 5.57 -0.57 23.59
C ASP A 60 4.73 -1.18 22.45
N THR A 61 4.61 -0.47 21.32
CA THR A 61 3.75 -0.91 20.22
C THR A 61 4.56 -1.51 19.07
N VAL A 62 4.23 -2.74 18.67
CA VAL A 62 4.82 -3.45 17.53
C VAL A 62 3.74 -3.72 16.48
N ILE A 63 3.89 -3.14 15.30
CA ILE A 63 2.92 -3.19 14.20
C ILE A 63 3.58 -3.78 12.96
N THR A 64 2.97 -4.81 12.35
CA THR A 64 3.56 -5.57 11.22
C THR A 64 2.85 -5.37 9.88
N GLN A 65 1.59 -4.94 9.86
CA GLN A 65 0.84 -4.78 8.62
C GLN A 65 0.97 -3.37 8.06
N PRO A 66 1.32 -3.17 6.77
CA PRO A 66 1.48 -1.84 6.17
C PRO A 66 0.29 -0.91 6.44
N ALA A 67 -0.93 -1.36 6.17
CA ALA A 67 -2.13 -0.56 6.41
C ALA A 67 -2.28 -0.11 7.88
N LYS A 68 -1.93 -0.98 8.83
CA LYS A 68 -1.95 -0.63 10.26
C LYS A 68 -0.82 0.32 10.63
N ILE A 69 0.36 0.18 10.01
CA ILE A 69 1.48 1.11 10.19
C ILE A 69 1.08 2.50 9.69
N LEU A 70 0.53 2.60 8.47
CA LEU A 70 0.07 3.88 7.93
C LEU A 70 -1.00 4.52 8.83
N ASN A 71 -1.97 3.73 9.30
CA ASN A 71 -3.00 4.22 10.21
C ASN A 71 -2.41 4.69 11.56
N PHE A 72 -1.39 4.00 12.06
CA PHE A 72 -0.68 4.44 13.26
C PHE A 72 0.01 5.80 13.03
N LEU A 73 0.74 5.96 11.90
CA LEU A 73 1.38 7.23 11.55
C LEU A 73 0.36 8.38 11.44
N ARG A 74 -0.81 8.14 10.82
CA ARG A 74 -1.90 9.14 10.77
C ARG A 74 -2.38 9.55 12.16
N LYS A 75 -2.55 8.58 13.09
CA LYS A 75 -2.91 8.86 14.49
C LYS A 75 -1.84 9.67 15.21
N GLN A 76 -0.58 9.51 14.83
CA GLN A 76 0.55 10.32 15.33
C GLN A 76 0.69 11.67 14.62
N LYS A 77 -0.34 12.08 13.84
CA LYS A 77 -0.41 13.35 13.08
C LYS A 77 0.51 13.40 11.85
N TYR A 78 1.09 12.29 11.43
CA TYR A 78 1.81 12.16 10.16
C TYR A 78 0.85 11.66 9.07
N ASN A 79 0.14 12.60 8.45
CA ASN A 79 -0.92 12.29 7.48
C ASN A 79 -0.61 12.92 6.12
N ALA A 80 -0.26 12.08 5.14
CA ALA A 80 -0.03 12.50 3.76
C ALA A 80 -1.34 12.73 2.97
N ASP A 81 -2.49 12.31 3.53
CA ASP A 81 -3.80 12.41 2.87
C ASP A 81 -4.63 13.61 3.36
N TYR A 82 -4.01 14.55 4.06
CA TYR A 82 -4.71 15.65 4.73
C TYR A 82 -5.57 16.51 3.78
N GLU A 83 -5.09 16.73 2.56
CA GLU A 83 -5.76 17.57 1.56
C GLU A 83 -6.77 16.82 0.69
N LEU A 84 -6.88 15.49 0.88
CA LEU A 84 -7.76 14.68 0.03
C LEU A 84 -9.24 14.92 0.35
N SER A 85 -10.03 15.15 -0.70
CA SER A 85 -11.48 15.09 -0.61
C SER A 85 -11.98 13.66 -0.32
N ALA A 86 -13.19 13.52 0.20
CA ALA A 86 -13.81 12.21 0.44
C ALA A 86 -13.85 11.34 -0.83
N LYS A 87 -14.06 11.96 -2.01
CA LYS A 87 -14.01 11.25 -3.30
C LYS A 87 -12.62 10.71 -3.59
N GLN A 88 -11.58 11.52 -3.43
CA GLN A 88 -10.18 11.09 -3.64
C GLN A 88 -9.77 10.00 -2.64
N GLY A 89 -10.29 10.07 -1.39
CA GLY A 89 -10.12 9.00 -0.42
C GLY A 89 -10.75 7.68 -0.86
N ALA A 90 -11.96 7.72 -1.42
CA ALA A 90 -12.62 6.54 -2.00
C ALA A 90 -11.86 6.02 -3.25
N ASP A 91 -11.42 6.92 -4.13
CA ASP A 91 -10.59 6.57 -5.29
C ASP A 91 -9.28 5.88 -4.85
N THR A 92 -8.64 6.37 -3.77
CA THR A 92 -7.44 5.76 -3.20
C THR A 92 -7.66 4.29 -2.85
N LEU A 93 -8.77 3.98 -2.15
CA LEU A 93 -9.10 2.60 -1.78
C LEU A 93 -9.38 1.73 -3.01
N ALA A 94 -10.09 2.28 -4.01
CA ALA A 94 -10.38 1.57 -5.26
C ALA A 94 -9.11 1.24 -6.05
N TYR A 95 -8.17 2.18 -6.16
CA TYR A 95 -6.89 1.93 -6.83
C TYR A 95 -5.99 0.97 -6.05
N ILE A 96 -5.97 1.01 -4.72
CA ILE A 96 -5.25 0.04 -3.91
C ILE A 96 -5.82 -1.37 -4.14
N ALA A 97 -7.14 -1.52 -4.13
CA ALA A 97 -7.79 -2.79 -4.44
C ALA A 97 -7.45 -3.28 -5.87
N LEU A 98 -7.44 -2.37 -6.85
CA LEU A 98 -7.02 -2.67 -8.23
C LEU A 98 -5.57 -3.17 -8.29
N LEU A 99 -4.65 -2.54 -7.57
CA LEU A 99 -3.24 -2.96 -7.48
C LEU A 99 -3.13 -4.37 -6.88
N GLU A 100 -3.85 -4.63 -5.79
CA GLU A 100 -3.80 -5.92 -5.11
C GLU A 100 -4.47 -7.04 -5.92
N GLU A 101 -5.57 -6.75 -6.62
CA GLU A 101 -6.30 -7.75 -7.38
C GLU A 101 -5.66 -8.02 -8.75
N LYS A 102 -5.24 -6.97 -9.48
CA LYS A 102 -4.81 -7.08 -10.88
C LYS A 102 -3.29 -7.10 -11.04
N LEU A 103 -2.55 -6.30 -10.28
CA LEU A 103 -1.09 -6.19 -10.46
C LEU A 103 -0.32 -7.16 -9.58
N LEU A 104 -0.74 -7.36 -8.33
CA LEU A 104 -0.02 -8.20 -7.37
C LEU A 104 0.23 -9.63 -7.86
N PRO A 105 -0.73 -10.36 -8.48
CA PRO A 105 -0.47 -11.72 -8.95
C PRO A 105 0.69 -11.79 -9.95
N ALA A 106 0.78 -10.84 -10.88
CA ALA A 106 1.85 -10.79 -11.88
C ALA A 106 3.19 -10.38 -11.27
N VAL A 107 3.20 -9.47 -10.28
CA VAL A 107 4.41 -9.12 -9.53
C VAL A 107 4.93 -10.33 -8.75
N LEU A 108 4.05 -11.04 -8.04
CA LEU A 108 4.42 -12.27 -7.32
C LEU A 108 4.93 -13.35 -8.28
N HIS A 109 4.28 -13.52 -9.43
CA HIS A 109 4.73 -14.46 -10.45
C HIS A 109 6.13 -14.09 -10.95
N THR A 110 6.35 -12.84 -11.35
CA THR A 110 7.63 -12.36 -11.88
C THR A 110 8.78 -12.55 -10.90
N PHE A 111 8.57 -12.30 -9.61
CA PHE A 111 9.62 -12.40 -8.59
C PHE A 111 9.83 -13.80 -8.06
N TRP A 112 8.76 -14.57 -7.85
CA TRP A 112 8.81 -15.78 -7.02
C TRP A 112 8.46 -17.08 -7.73
N VAL A 113 7.73 -17.03 -8.85
CA VAL A 113 7.19 -18.21 -9.54
C VAL A 113 7.85 -18.44 -10.88
N GLU A 114 8.14 -17.37 -11.64
CA GLU A 114 8.89 -17.46 -12.88
C GLU A 114 10.28 -18.04 -12.61
N ALA A 115 10.55 -19.22 -13.21
CA ALA A 115 11.70 -20.05 -12.83
C ALA A 115 13.04 -19.36 -13.04
N GLU A 116 13.22 -18.67 -14.17
CA GLU A 116 14.48 -18.03 -14.52
C GLU A 116 14.75 -16.82 -13.64
N ASN A 117 13.75 -15.95 -13.42
CA ASN A 117 13.86 -14.80 -12.53
C ASN A 117 14.11 -15.21 -11.08
N TYR A 118 13.39 -16.24 -10.62
CA TYR A 118 13.54 -16.75 -9.27
C TYR A 118 14.92 -17.34 -9.04
N CYS A 119 15.40 -18.22 -9.93
CA CYS A 119 16.66 -18.93 -9.74
C CYS A 119 17.88 -18.02 -9.92
N THR A 120 17.81 -17.02 -10.81
CA THR A 120 18.97 -16.16 -11.14
C THR A 120 19.04 -14.88 -10.33
N VAL A 121 17.89 -14.33 -9.91
CA VAL A 121 17.83 -13.02 -9.24
C VAL A 121 17.27 -13.14 -7.82
N THR A 122 16.03 -13.55 -7.66
CA THR A 122 15.33 -13.46 -6.37
C THR A 122 15.94 -14.39 -5.32
N LYS A 123 16.06 -15.68 -5.63
CA LYS A 123 16.60 -16.67 -4.70
C LYS A 123 18.05 -16.37 -4.26
N PRO A 124 19.00 -16.07 -5.17
CA PRO A 124 20.36 -15.72 -4.78
C PRO A 124 20.42 -14.46 -3.92
N TRP A 125 19.61 -13.46 -4.25
CA TRP A 125 19.58 -12.20 -3.50
C TRP A 125 19.15 -12.41 -2.05
N PHE A 126 18.06 -13.16 -1.81
CA PHE A 126 17.60 -13.46 -0.46
C PHE A 126 18.55 -14.43 0.26
N ALA A 127 19.02 -15.48 -0.44
CA ALA A 127 19.91 -16.47 0.16
C ALA A 127 21.25 -15.88 0.62
N SER A 128 21.79 -14.87 -0.09
CA SER A 128 23.04 -14.21 0.31
C SER A 128 22.92 -13.36 1.57
N ARG A 129 21.70 -12.95 1.95
CA ARG A 129 21.42 -12.09 3.11
C ARG A 129 20.86 -12.86 4.31
N ILE A 130 20.35 -14.06 4.08
CA ILE A 130 19.79 -14.91 5.13
C ILE A 130 20.88 -15.84 5.66
N PRO A 131 21.11 -15.93 6.99
CA PRO A 131 22.12 -16.81 7.54
C PRO A 131 21.79 -18.29 7.32
N PHE A 132 22.86 -19.11 7.14
CA PHE A 132 22.73 -20.55 7.10
C PHE A 132 22.24 -21.10 8.47
N PRO A 133 21.34 -22.12 8.50
CA PRO A 133 20.80 -22.91 7.37
C PRO A 133 19.51 -22.36 6.75
N LEU A 134 18.99 -21.24 7.23
CA LEU A 134 17.71 -20.67 6.79
C LEU A 134 17.72 -20.24 5.33
N SER A 135 18.87 -19.84 4.80
CA SER A 135 19.05 -19.47 3.40
C SER A 135 18.68 -20.59 2.41
N LEU A 136 18.72 -21.84 2.84
CA LEU A 136 18.32 -22.99 2.03
C LEU A 136 16.79 -23.16 1.97
N TYR A 137 16.09 -22.82 3.04
CA TYR A 137 14.67 -23.11 3.20
C TYR A 137 13.76 -21.89 2.92
N LEU A 138 14.15 -20.73 3.45
CA LEU A 138 13.26 -19.55 3.48
C LEU A 138 12.86 -19.04 2.07
N PRO A 139 13.78 -18.91 1.09
CA PRO A 139 13.40 -18.48 -0.26
C PRO A 139 12.40 -19.44 -0.92
N GLY A 140 12.56 -20.75 -0.74
CA GLY A 140 11.64 -21.77 -1.23
C GLY A 140 10.27 -21.72 -0.55
N LYS A 141 10.21 -21.38 0.74
CA LYS A 141 8.96 -21.13 1.46
C LYS A 141 8.24 -19.90 0.88
N MET A 142 8.94 -18.78 0.71
CA MET A 142 8.39 -17.54 0.15
C MET A 142 7.85 -17.74 -1.28
N SER A 143 8.56 -18.50 -2.11
CA SER A 143 8.09 -18.86 -3.45
C SER A 143 6.78 -19.66 -3.41
N ARG A 144 6.66 -20.65 -2.53
CA ARG A 144 5.41 -21.43 -2.36
C ARG A 144 4.27 -20.59 -1.83
N GLU A 145 4.52 -19.68 -0.90
CA GLU A 145 3.53 -18.75 -0.38
C GLU A 145 3.03 -17.79 -1.46
N ALA A 146 3.93 -17.30 -2.31
CA ALA A 146 3.57 -16.48 -3.46
C ALA A 146 2.67 -17.23 -4.46
N LEU A 147 3.04 -18.47 -4.81
CA LEU A 147 2.23 -19.32 -5.68
C LEU A 147 0.86 -19.59 -5.07
N ASN A 148 0.80 -19.99 -3.80
CA ASN A 148 -0.47 -20.22 -3.12
C ASN A 148 -1.34 -18.96 -3.10
N ARG A 149 -0.75 -17.78 -2.88
CA ARG A 149 -1.49 -16.51 -2.90
C ARG A 149 -2.07 -16.21 -4.28
N ILE A 150 -1.31 -16.47 -5.36
CA ILE A 150 -1.82 -16.32 -6.74
C ILE A 150 -3.02 -17.25 -6.97
N LEU A 151 -2.92 -18.52 -6.58
CA LEU A 151 -3.99 -19.49 -6.76
C LEU A 151 -5.24 -19.13 -5.96
N LEU A 152 -5.08 -18.69 -4.71
CA LEU A 152 -6.21 -18.24 -3.87
C LEU A 152 -6.92 -17.00 -4.41
N MET A 153 -6.19 -16.08 -5.03
CA MET A 153 -6.78 -14.87 -5.63
C MET A 153 -7.59 -15.16 -6.90
N ARG A 154 -7.35 -16.30 -7.56
CA ARG A 154 -8.06 -16.71 -8.78
C ARG A 154 -9.29 -17.59 -8.53
N GLY A 155 -9.60 -17.90 -7.26
CA GLY A 155 -10.67 -18.80 -6.87
C GLY A 155 -10.26 -20.28 -6.88
N GLU A 156 -11.24 -21.19 -6.92
CA GLU A 156 -11.01 -22.63 -6.89
C GLU A 156 -9.99 -23.11 -7.93
N PRO A 157 -9.29 -24.24 -7.66
CA PRO A 157 -8.22 -24.74 -8.53
C PRO A 157 -8.70 -24.75 -9.99
N PRO A 158 -7.88 -24.21 -10.89
CA PRO A 158 -8.34 -23.80 -12.20
C PRO A 158 -8.72 -25.03 -13.05
N LEU A 159 -9.86 -24.94 -13.68
CA LEU A 159 -10.19 -25.74 -14.85
C LEU A 159 -9.21 -25.47 -16.02
N TYR A 160 -8.28 -24.51 -15.84
CA TYR A 160 -7.35 -24.03 -16.85
C TYR A 160 -5.92 -24.48 -16.58
N SER A 161 -5.12 -24.56 -17.62
CA SER A 161 -3.68 -24.83 -17.51
C SER A 161 -2.95 -23.69 -16.82
N LEU A 162 -1.82 -23.97 -16.16
CA LEU A 162 -0.98 -22.93 -15.53
C LEU A 162 -0.58 -21.81 -16.50
N SER A 163 -0.35 -22.15 -17.78
CA SER A 163 -0.03 -21.17 -18.83
C SER A 163 -1.18 -20.22 -19.15
N GLU A 164 -2.43 -20.67 -19.05
CA GLU A 164 -3.60 -19.80 -19.25
C GLU A 164 -3.77 -18.84 -18.06
N VAL A 165 -3.56 -19.34 -16.84
CA VAL A 165 -3.56 -18.50 -15.63
C VAL A 165 -2.47 -17.44 -15.72
N GLU A 166 -1.26 -17.84 -16.14
CA GLU A 166 -0.15 -16.91 -16.36
C GLU A 166 -0.51 -15.84 -17.40
N ALA A 167 -1.00 -16.25 -18.57
CA ALA A 167 -1.40 -15.31 -19.62
C ALA A 167 -2.47 -14.32 -19.13
N GLN A 168 -3.40 -14.78 -18.28
CA GLN A 168 -4.45 -13.93 -17.73
C GLN A 168 -3.91 -12.92 -16.72
N ILE A 169 -3.06 -13.35 -15.77
CA ILE A 169 -2.50 -12.41 -14.77
C ILE A 169 -1.64 -11.33 -15.43
N TYR A 170 -0.89 -11.65 -16.48
CA TYR A 170 -0.11 -10.66 -17.21
C TYR A 170 -0.97 -9.70 -18.03
N ARG A 171 -2.10 -10.15 -18.60
CA ARG A 171 -3.08 -9.26 -19.25
C ARG A 171 -3.68 -8.29 -18.26
N ASP A 172 -4.17 -8.80 -17.13
CA ASP A 172 -4.75 -7.99 -16.05
C ASP A 172 -3.74 -6.96 -15.51
N ALA A 173 -2.49 -7.36 -15.34
CA ALA A 173 -1.44 -6.47 -14.87
C ALA A 173 -1.12 -5.35 -15.87
N LYS A 174 -1.06 -5.66 -17.17
CA LYS A 174 -0.85 -4.65 -18.23
C LYS A 174 -2.02 -3.67 -18.28
N GLU A 175 -3.25 -4.15 -18.18
CA GLU A 175 -4.44 -3.30 -18.08
C GLU A 175 -4.37 -2.37 -16.88
N CYS A 176 -4.01 -2.89 -15.70
CA CYS A 176 -3.83 -2.11 -14.49
C CYS A 176 -2.76 -1.01 -14.68
N LEU A 177 -1.59 -1.35 -15.24
CA LEU A 177 -0.53 -0.38 -15.51
C LEU A 177 -0.99 0.72 -16.48
N ASN A 178 -1.75 0.37 -17.51
CA ASN A 178 -2.32 1.35 -18.45
C ASN A 178 -3.33 2.28 -17.76
N LEU A 179 -4.19 1.75 -16.88
CA LEU A 179 -5.12 2.56 -16.10
C LEU A 179 -4.38 3.53 -15.15
N LEU A 180 -3.33 3.06 -14.48
CA LEU A 180 -2.49 3.90 -13.63
C LEU A 180 -1.79 5.00 -14.45
N SER A 181 -1.22 4.66 -15.61
CA SER A 181 -0.59 5.61 -16.51
C SER A 181 -1.56 6.69 -16.98
N ASN A 182 -2.77 6.29 -17.41
CA ASN A 182 -3.82 7.22 -17.82
C ASN A 182 -4.27 8.12 -16.65
N ARG A 183 -4.39 7.57 -15.44
CA ARG A 183 -4.78 8.34 -14.25
C ARG A 183 -3.71 9.35 -13.84
N LEU A 184 -2.44 8.97 -13.89
CA LEU A 184 -1.32 9.85 -13.58
C LEU A 184 -1.20 10.96 -14.65
N GLY A 185 -1.33 10.61 -15.93
CA GLY A 185 -1.19 11.53 -17.04
C GLY A 185 0.14 12.27 -17.03
N THR A 186 0.10 13.59 -17.02
CA THR A 186 1.27 14.47 -16.94
C THR A 186 1.54 14.98 -15.52
N SER A 187 0.69 14.65 -14.55
CA SER A 187 0.81 15.10 -13.17
C SER A 187 2.06 14.51 -12.50
N GLN A 188 2.53 15.17 -11.45
CA GLN A 188 3.64 14.67 -10.65
C GLN A 188 3.19 13.50 -9.77
N PHE A 189 2.01 13.60 -9.14
CA PHE A 189 1.41 12.60 -8.29
C PHE A 189 -0.06 12.36 -8.68
N PHE A 190 -0.66 11.27 -8.20
CA PHE A 190 -2.01 10.84 -8.62
C PHE A 190 -3.12 11.84 -8.30
N PHE A 191 -2.95 12.67 -7.27
CA PHE A 191 -3.92 13.71 -6.87
C PHE A 191 -3.37 15.13 -6.95
N GLY A 192 -2.32 15.35 -7.76
CA GLY A 192 -1.78 16.69 -8.02
C GLY A 192 -0.30 16.82 -7.69
N ASN A 193 0.05 17.81 -6.87
CA ASN A 193 1.45 18.16 -6.61
C ASN A 193 2.00 17.61 -5.29
N MET A 194 1.15 17.03 -4.45
CA MET A 194 1.56 16.43 -3.18
C MET A 194 1.35 14.92 -3.22
N PRO A 195 2.33 14.13 -2.75
CA PRO A 195 2.21 12.69 -2.71
C PRO A 195 1.28 12.26 -1.58
N THR A 196 0.54 11.19 -1.83
CA THR A 196 -0.51 10.64 -0.97
C THR A 196 -0.28 9.16 -0.68
N THR A 197 -1.21 8.55 0.05
CA THR A 197 -1.20 7.09 0.25
C THR A 197 -1.22 6.32 -1.07
N LEU A 198 -1.98 6.79 -2.07
CA LEU A 198 -2.01 6.11 -3.37
C LEU A 198 -0.63 6.09 -4.02
N ASP A 199 0.08 7.21 -3.98
CA ASP A 199 1.44 7.32 -4.53
C ASP A 199 2.42 6.35 -3.83
N ALA A 200 2.31 6.21 -2.50
CA ALA A 200 3.11 5.25 -1.75
C ALA A 200 2.84 3.80 -2.17
N PHE A 201 1.57 3.42 -2.36
CA PHE A 201 1.21 2.08 -2.82
C PHE A 201 1.66 1.83 -4.24
N VAL A 202 1.36 2.73 -5.19
CA VAL A 202 1.79 2.58 -6.58
C VAL A 202 3.30 2.48 -6.66
N PHE A 203 4.04 3.35 -5.98
CA PHE A 203 5.50 3.29 -5.92
C PHE A 203 6.01 1.93 -5.39
N GLY A 204 5.45 1.45 -4.28
CA GLY A 204 5.84 0.15 -3.71
C GLY A 204 5.63 -1.03 -4.66
N PHE A 205 4.60 -0.97 -5.52
CA PHE A 205 4.33 -2.01 -6.50
C PHE A 205 5.22 -1.93 -7.73
N ILE A 206 5.41 -0.72 -8.29
CA ILE A 206 6.07 -0.57 -9.59
C ILE A 206 7.57 -0.34 -9.49
N ALA A 207 8.10 0.25 -8.41
CA ALA A 207 9.51 0.53 -8.29
C ALA A 207 10.40 -0.73 -8.30
N PRO A 208 10.08 -1.83 -7.56
CA PRO A 208 10.82 -3.07 -7.69
C PRO A 208 10.72 -3.67 -9.09
N LEU A 209 9.54 -3.64 -9.70
CA LEU A 209 9.33 -4.13 -11.06
C LEU A 209 10.17 -3.33 -12.08
N TYR A 210 10.30 -2.02 -11.88
CA TYR A 210 11.05 -1.14 -12.78
C TYR A 210 12.56 -1.29 -12.63
N LYS A 211 13.09 -1.38 -11.41
CA LYS A 211 14.54 -1.28 -11.13
C LYS A 211 15.26 -2.62 -11.07
N VAL A 212 14.60 -3.71 -10.70
CA VAL A 212 15.25 -5.03 -10.63
C VAL A 212 15.57 -5.54 -12.03
N HIS A 213 16.77 -6.06 -12.22
CA HIS A 213 17.20 -6.60 -13.51
C HIS A 213 16.84 -8.08 -13.62
N PHE A 214 15.72 -8.37 -14.25
CA PHE A 214 15.26 -9.73 -14.51
C PHE A 214 15.68 -10.21 -15.91
N PRO A 215 15.99 -11.51 -16.11
CA PRO A 215 16.16 -12.08 -17.45
C PRO A 215 14.82 -12.19 -18.20
N ARG A 216 13.71 -12.50 -17.51
CA ARG A 216 12.37 -12.48 -18.08
C ARG A 216 11.67 -11.17 -17.77
N VAL A 217 11.55 -10.33 -18.80
CA VAL A 217 11.23 -8.89 -18.67
C VAL A 217 9.84 -8.50 -19.18
N GLN A 218 8.94 -9.47 -19.46
CA GLN A 218 7.65 -9.23 -20.13
C GLN A 218 6.81 -8.09 -19.52
N LEU A 219 6.67 -8.07 -18.19
CA LEU A 219 5.92 -7.02 -17.49
C LEU A 219 6.74 -5.74 -17.39
N GLN A 220 8.04 -5.88 -17.21
CA GLN A 220 8.98 -4.77 -17.11
C GLN A 220 9.09 -3.99 -18.43
N GLU A 221 9.09 -4.69 -19.57
CA GLU A 221 9.08 -4.04 -20.89
C GLU A 221 7.82 -3.22 -21.09
N HIS A 222 6.67 -3.76 -20.73
CA HIS A 222 5.42 -3.01 -20.79
C HIS A 222 5.45 -1.77 -19.89
N LEU A 223 5.95 -1.90 -18.66
CA LEU A 223 6.09 -0.77 -17.73
C LEU A 223 7.05 0.31 -18.31
N LYS A 224 8.15 -0.08 -18.93
CA LYS A 224 9.11 0.86 -19.56
C LYS A 224 8.52 1.64 -20.72
N GLN A 225 7.48 1.14 -21.40
CA GLN A 225 6.75 1.89 -22.43
C GLN A 225 5.88 3.02 -21.81
N LEU A 226 5.54 2.91 -20.53
CA LEU A 226 4.76 3.90 -19.80
C LEU A 226 5.69 4.92 -19.10
N SER A 227 6.26 5.82 -19.90
CA SER A 227 7.31 6.75 -19.48
C SER A 227 6.92 7.63 -18.29
N ASN A 228 5.64 7.97 -18.13
CA ASN A 228 5.15 8.74 -16.99
C ASN A 228 5.21 7.95 -15.67
N LEU A 229 4.96 6.64 -15.68
CA LEU A 229 5.13 5.80 -14.49
C LEU A 229 6.61 5.59 -14.14
N CYS A 230 7.49 5.48 -15.15
CA CYS A 230 8.94 5.42 -14.92
C CYS A 230 9.45 6.73 -14.31
N ARG A 231 9.06 7.89 -14.88
CA ARG A 231 9.37 9.21 -14.34
C ARG A 231 8.87 9.35 -12.90
N PHE A 232 7.63 8.97 -12.62
CA PHE A 232 7.07 8.99 -11.27
C PHE A 232 7.94 8.21 -10.26
N CYS A 233 8.43 7.01 -10.63
CA CYS A 233 9.34 6.25 -9.76
C CYS A 233 10.68 6.98 -9.56
N ASP A 234 11.25 7.55 -10.61
CA ASP A 234 12.54 8.24 -10.55
C ASP A 234 12.43 9.54 -9.73
N ASP A 235 11.32 10.27 -9.87
CA ASP A 235 11.03 11.50 -9.11
C ASP A 235 10.90 11.19 -7.60
N ILE A 236 10.22 10.11 -7.23
CA ILE A 236 10.12 9.69 -5.81
C ILE A 236 11.48 9.25 -5.29
N LEU A 237 12.25 8.45 -6.03
CA LEU A 237 13.56 7.99 -5.61
C LEU A 237 14.52 9.16 -5.42
N SER A 238 14.52 10.14 -6.32
CA SER A 238 15.41 11.30 -6.25
C SER A 238 14.97 12.34 -5.21
N GLY A 239 13.66 12.52 -5.02
CA GLY A 239 13.11 13.53 -4.12
C GLY A 239 13.06 13.09 -2.66
N TYR A 240 12.72 11.82 -2.41
CA TYR A 240 12.45 11.30 -1.07
C TYR A 240 13.46 10.27 -0.58
N PHE A 241 14.19 9.62 -1.48
CA PHE A 241 15.15 8.58 -1.15
C PHE A 241 16.54 8.87 -1.72
N ARG A 242 17.05 10.09 -1.50
CA ARG A 242 18.43 10.40 -1.87
C ARG A 242 19.33 9.38 -1.19
N LEU A 243 19.67 8.33 -1.93
CA LEU A 243 20.67 7.38 -1.50
C LEU A 243 21.97 8.16 -1.36
N ASN A 244 22.47 8.30 -0.16
CA ASN A 244 23.80 8.81 0.12
C ASN A 244 24.80 7.86 -0.55
N VAL A 245 25.15 8.14 -1.80
CA VAL A 245 26.18 7.40 -2.57
C VAL A 245 27.57 7.70 -2.03
N THR A 246 27.69 8.66 -1.11
CA THR A 246 28.97 9.00 -0.46
C THR A 246 28.70 9.21 1.02
N GLY A 247 29.42 8.47 1.86
CA GLY A 247 29.45 8.63 3.33
C GLY A 247 30.08 9.96 3.77
N VAL A 248 29.61 11.09 3.25
CA VAL A 248 29.97 12.45 3.68
C VAL A 248 28.67 13.20 3.89
N SER A 249 28.37 13.53 5.13
CA SER A 249 27.28 14.43 5.51
C SER A 249 27.49 15.78 4.83
N PRO A 250 26.56 16.32 4.02
CA PRO A 250 26.61 17.71 3.63
C PRO A 250 25.99 18.54 4.77
N SER A 251 26.82 19.36 5.39
CA SER A 251 26.40 20.50 6.20
C SER A 251 25.71 21.52 5.26
N GLY A 252 24.40 21.45 5.17
CA GLY A 252 23.63 22.34 4.30
C GLY A 252 22.11 22.12 4.39
N GLN A 253 21.64 21.35 5.37
CA GLN A 253 20.25 20.87 5.48
C GLN A 253 19.35 21.76 6.38
N ASP A 254 19.91 22.80 7.01
CA ASP A 254 19.19 23.58 8.03
C ASP A 254 18.06 24.47 7.51
N THR A 255 18.00 24.76 6.20
CA THR A 255 16.98 25.67 5.65
C THR A 255 15.72 24.96 5.14
N VAL A 256 15.85 23.72 4.67
CA VAL A 256 14.68 22.94 4.19
C VAL A 256 13.94 22.32 5.36
N ASP A 257 14.66 21.79 6.35
CA ASP A 257 14.08 21.24 7.57
C ASP A 257 13.37 22.31 8.43
N ALA A 258 13.91 23.53 8.49
CA ALA A 258 13.27 24.64 9.19
C ALA A 258 11.94 25.07 8.54
N ASN A 259 11.82 25.00 7.21
CA ASN A 259 10.59 25.30 6.51
C ASN A 259 9.56 24.16 6.62
N LEU A 260 10.02 22.91 6.61
CA LEU A 260 9.16 21.75 6.86
C LEU A 260 8.62 21.74 8.30
N GLN A 261 9.47 22.07 9.29
CA GLN A 261 9.04 22.19 10.68
C GLN A 261 8.04 23.33 10.90
N LYS A 262 8.20 24.48 10.21
CA LYS A 262 7.22 25.58 10.25
C LYS A 262 5.88 25.17 9.62
N LEU A 263 5.89 24.48 8.50
CA LEU A 263 4.67 23.95 7.86
C LEU A 263 3.98 22.91 8.77
N THR A 264 4.73 22.02 9.40
CA THR A 264 4.19 21.04 10.34
C THR A 264 3.58 21.70 11.58
N GLN A 265 4.18 22.78 12.07
CA GLN A 265 3.63 23.56 13.19
C GLN A 265 2.34 24.31 12.82
N LEU A 266 2.24 24.84 11.61
CA LEU A 266 1.03 25.49 11.09
C LEU A 266 -0.13 24.50 10.94
N VAL A 267 0.15 23.33 10.34
CA VAL A 267 -0.84 22.24 10.18
C VAL A 267 -1.34 21.73 11.55
N ASN A 268 -0.44 21.58 12.53
CA ASN A 268 -0.82 21.17 13.89
C ASN A 268 -1.68 22.23 14.60
N LYS A 269 -1.49 23.50 14.30
CA LYS A 269 -2.28 24.60 14.88
C LYS A 269 -3.70 24.61 14.31
N GLU A 270 -3.88 24.31 13.03
CA GLU A 270 -5.20 24.24 12.39
C GLU A 270 -5.96 22.96 12.77
N SER A 271 -5.27 21.82 12.92
CA SER A 271 -5.88 20.58 13.41
C SER A 271 -6.47 20.73 14.81
N ASN A 272 -5.80 21.47 15.70
CA ASN A 272 -6.32 21.77 17.04
C ASN A 272 -7.55 22.71 17.02
N LEU A 273 -7.70 23.52 15.98
CA LEU A 273 -8.90 24.36 15.77
C LEU A 273 -10.10 23.53 15.33
N ILE A 274 -9.88 22.56 14.46
CA ILE A 274 -10.94 21.63 13.98
C ILE A 274 -11.44 20.75 15.13
N GLU A 275 -10.53 20.22 15.97
CA GLU A 275 -10.89 19.42 17.14
C GLU A 275 -11.72 20.22 18.15
N LYS A 276 -11.42 21.50 18.36
CA LYS A 276 -12.22 22.41 19.17
C LYS A 276 -13.59 22.73 18.56
N MET A 277 -13.70 22.77 17.24
CA MET A 277 -14.99 22.96 16.56
C MET A 277 -15.85 21.71 16.65
N ASP A 278 -15.28 20.51 16.55
CA ASP A 278 -15.99 19.23 16.72
C ASP A 278 -16.48 19.04 18.16
N ASP A 279 -15.67 19.41 19.15
CA ASP A 279 -16.09 19.38 20.56
C ASP A 279 -17.23 20.37 20.88
N ASN A 280 -17.25 21.52 20.21
CA ASN A 280 -18.35 22.49 20.35
C ASN A 280 -19.63 22.02 19.65
N LEU A 281 -19.54 21.32 18.52
CA LEU A 281 -20.67 20.69 17.83
C LEU A 281 -21.27 19.55 18.64
N ARG A 282 -20.46 18.78 19.36
CA ARG A 282 -20.93 17.71 20.26
C ARG A 282 -21.60 18.23 21.52
N LYS A 283 -21.32 19.46 21.94
CA LYS A 283 -21.92 20.11 23.11
C LYS A 283 -23.20 20.92 22.82
N SER A 284 -23.61 21.01 21.55
CA SER A 284 -24.90 21.59 21.19
C SER A 284 -26.08 20.71 21.65
N PRO A 285 -27.10 21.27 22.30
CA PRO A 285 -28.21 20.48 22.82
C PRO A 285 -28.98 19.83 21.68
N GLN A 286 -29.00 18.50 21.71
CA GLN A 286 -29.82 17.71 20.77
C GLN A 286 -31.30 17.91 21.09
N HIS A 287 -32.08 18.33 20.09
CA HIS A 287 -33.53 18.35 20.19
C HIS A 287 -34.08 16.95 20.48
N PRO A 288 -35.10 16.81 21.34
CA PRO A 288 -35.66 15.51 21.68
C PRO A 288 -36.33 14.86 20.46
N PRO A 289 -36.31 13.52 20.35
CA PRO A 289 -36.86 12.82 19.21
C PRO A 289 -38.38 12.97 19.15
N ARG A 290 -38.90 13.35 17.97
CA ARG A 290 -40.33 13.38 17.65
C ARG A 290 -40.90 11.97 17.82
N LYS A 291 -41.92 11.83 18.69
CA LYS A 291 -42.72 10.58 18.87
C LYS A 291 -43.43 10.26 17.57
N LEU A 292 -43.14 9.11 16.99
CA LEU A 292 -43.96 8.50 15.94
C LEU A 292 -45.27 8.07 16.52
N THR A 293 -46.37 8.68 16.06
CA THR A 293 -47.74 8.29 16.36
C THR A 293 -48.06 7.03 15.55
N THR A 294 -48.24 5.93 16.26
CA THR A 294 -48.73 4.66 15.70
C THR A 294 -50.19 4.81 15.32
N LEU A 295 -50.49 4.77 14.03
CA LEU A 295 -51.84 4.60 13.50
C LEU A 295 -52.31 3.14 13.73
N LYS A 296 -53.26 2.95 14.62
CA LYS A 296 -54.00 1.69 14.76
C LYS A 296 -54.98 1.56 13.57
N LEU A 297 -54.74 0.55 12.72
CA LEU A 297 -55.78 0.06 11.82
C LEU A 297 -56.65 -0.92 12.57
N THR A 298 -57.91 -0.53 12.75
CA THR A 298 -59.01 -1.41 13.22
C THR A 298 -59.48 -2.26 12.04
N ALA A 299 -59.43 -3.54 12.20
CA ALA A 299 -60.08 -4.52 11.31
C ALA A 299 -61.57 -4.56 11.65
N THR A 300 -62.42 -4.39 10.63
CA THR A 300 -63.79 -4.86 10.63
C THR A 300 -63.95 -5.87 9.49
N GLY A 301 -64.49 -7.03 9.84
CA GLY A 301 -64.74 -8.13 8.96
C GLY A 301 -65.98 -7.92 8.09
N ASP A 302 -66.11 -8.69 7.06
CA ASP A 302 -67.25 -9.56 6.78
C ASP A 302 -67.02 -10.31 5.46
N GLU A 303 -67.16 -11.56 5.61
CA GLU A 303 -67.94 -12.59 4.90
C GLU A 303 -67.96 -12.63 3.37
N SER A 304 -67.70 -13.79 2.96
CA SER A 304 -68.46 -14.78 2.14
C SER A 304 -67.97 -15.08 0.71
N SER A 305 -67.74 -16.33 0.63
CA SER A 305 -68.17 -17.34 -0.39
C SER A 305 -67.59 -17.28 -1.81
N SER A 306 -67.04 -18.35 -2.13
CA SER A 306 -67.39 -19.46 -3.07
C SER A 306 -66.34 -19.76 -4.11
N LEU A 307 -65.88 -21.00 -4.04
CA LEU A 307 -65.87 -22.07 -5.04
C LEU A 307 -65.47 -21.75 -6.52
N ASN A 308 -64.40 -22.32 -6.98
CA ASN A 308 -64.34 -23.45 -7.94
C ASN A 308 -62.92 -23.65 -8.47
N ARG A 309 -62.36 -24.80 -8.22
CA ARG A 309 -62.02 -25.93 -9.14
C ARG A 309 -61.61 -25.50 -10.54
N LEU A 310 -60.41 -25.92 -10.98
CA LEU A 310 -60.09 -27.13 -11.71
C LEU A 310 -58.65 -27.02 -12.26
N SER A 311 -57.93 -28.08 -12.05
CA SER A 311 -56.74 -28.49 -12.81
C SER A 311 -57.21 -29.06 -14.18
N PRO A 312 -56.37 -29.41 -15.14
CA PRO A 312 -55.11 -30.15 -14.98
C PRO A 312 -53.85 -29.37 -15.38
#